data_e2971fd179910ae930a748d471bb7163
#
_entry.id   e2971fd179910ae930a748d471bb7163
#
_cell.length_a   1.000
_cell.length_b   1.000
_cell.length_c   1.000
_cell.angle_alpha   90.00
_cell.angle_beta   90.00
_cell.angle_gamma   90.00
#
_symmetry.space_group_name_H-M   'P 1'
#
loop_
_entity.id
_entity.type
_entity.pdbx_description
1 polymer ?
#
loop_
_entity_poly.entity_id
_entity_poly.type
_entity_poly.pdbx_seq_one_letter_code
_entity_poly.pdbx_strand_id
1 'polypeptide(L)'
;MSATREPYQRPSATRTPPSDSASASAVTPRPAGSGGSQHHLWRSKNPLDSFRHAVEGVVHTFRTQRNMRFHFFTVAVVLMSGLLFRLDRVEMLVLLFTASLVLITEMFNTAVEVVVDMITTSYHPAAKFAKDIAAGAVLIASVNAVVVGCVLFLWNGRPEQLRLRLQEPPTLYVFITAFLLLLILLVVWKVLGEKGTLLQGGVVSGHSAIAFFLATTVIFVANNAFASVLALMLALLVAQSRVEARIHTVQEVVIGAVLALFLTASVYRLPSVLGHILPAPPPVTAPR
;
A
#
# COMPACT_ATOMS: atom_id res chain seq x y z
N MET A 1 -24.98 -62.52 -30.59
CA MET A 1 -24.91 -61.92 -31.93
C MET A 1 -23.54 -61.24 -32.05
N SER A 2 -22.74 -61.88 -32.93
CA SER A 2 -21.36 -61.62 -33.25
C SER A 2 -21.25 -60.34 -34.11
N ALA A 3 -20.31 -59.46 -33.80
CA ALA A 3 -19.90 -58.38 -34.71
C ALA A 3 -18.38 -58.33 -34.72
N THR A 4 -17.87 -58.77 -35.84
CA THR A 4 -16.51 -58.98 -36.29
C THR A 4 -15.76 -57.66 -36.41
N ARG A 5 -14.50 -57.65 -35.91
CA ARG A 5 -13.49 -56.62 -36.15
C ARG A 5 -12.86 -56.79 -37.50
N GLU A 6 -12.87 -55.78 -38.36
CA GLU A 6 -12.00 -55.70 -39.54
C GLU A 6 -10.60 -55.19 -39.18
N PRO A 7 -9.55 -55.74 -39.84
CA PRO A 7 -8.18 -55.30 -39.62
C PRO A 7 -7.79 -54.14 -40.59
N TYR A 8 -7.19 -53.11 -40.02
CA TYR A 8 -6.62 -51.95 -40.73
C TYR A 8 -5.36 -52.37 -41.53
N GLN A 9 -5.41 -52.22 -42.88
CA GLN A 9 -4.33 -52.46 -43.81
C GLN A 9 -3.44 -51.21 -43.94
N ARG A 10 -2.08 -51.39 -43.75
CA ARG A 10 -1.07 -50.36 -44.09
C ARG A 10 -0.83 -50.35 -45.60
N PRO A 11 -0.69 -49.17 -46.25
CA PRO A 11 -0.11 -49.09 -47.59
C PRO A 11 1.43 -49.00 -47.46
N SER A 12 2.10 -49.91 -48.11
CA SER A 12 3.53 -49.89 -48.41
C SER A 12 3.75 -48.99 -49.64
N ALA A 13 4.59 -47.97 -49.51
CA ALA A 13 5.16 -47.26 -50.67
C ALA A 13 6.65 -46.98 -50.43
N THR A 14 7.46 -47.81 -51.04
CA THR A 14 8.86 -47.62 -51.34
C THR A 14 9.02 -46.45 -52.32
N ARG A 15 9.75 -45.38 -51.94
CA ARG A 15 10.34 -44.43 -52.86
C ARG A 15 11.81 -44.29 -52.57
N THR A 16 12.65 -44.69 -53.55
CA THR A 16 14.07 -44.43 -53.67
C THR A 16 14.35 -42.91 -53.81
N PRO A 17 15.43 -42.39 -53.20
CA PRO A 17 15.85 -41.00 -53.40
C PRO A 17 16.67 -40.86 -54.68
N PRO A 18 16.55 -39.75 -55.41
CA PRO A 18 17.46 -39.42 -56.52
C PRO A 18 18.80 -38.89 -55.98
N SER A 19 19.86 -39.35 -56.57
CA SER A 19 21.22 -38.84 -56.45
C SER A 19 21.35 -37.54 -57.21
N ASP A 20 21.63 -36.44 -56.48
CA ASP A 20 22.16 -35.24 -57.11
C ASP A 20 23.37 -34.72 -56.32
N SER A 21 24.51 -34.84 -57.01
CA SER A 21 25.78 -34.24 -56.68
C SER A 21 25.75 -32.74 -56.95
N ALA A 22 25.80 -31.91 -55.89
CA ALA A 22 26.20 -30.49 -56.08
C ALA A 22 26.82 -29.91 -54.82
N SER A 23 28.12 -29.64 -54.96
CA SER A 23 28.91 -28.56 -54.33
C SER A 23 28.71 -28.26 -52.83
N ALA A 24 29.64 -28.79 -52.05
CA ALA A 24 29.94 -28.33 -50.70
C ALA A 24 30.44 -26.86 -50.73
N SER A 25 29.59 -25.91 -50.45
CA SER A 25 30.03 -24.58 -50.02
C SER A 25 30.29 -24.62 -48.52
N ALA A 26 31.55 -24.39 -48.15
CA ALA A 26 32.01 -24.32 -46.78
C ALA A 26 31.21 -23.30 -45.96
N VAL A 27 30.35 -23.78 -45.06
CA VAL A 27 29.73 -22.95 -44.03
C VAL A 27 30.81 -22.70 -42.98
N THR A 28 31.41 -21.53 -43.00
CA THR A 28 32.25 -21.03 -41.90
C THR A 28 31.41 -21.00 -40.62
N PRO A 29 31.91 -21.61 -39.51
CA PRO A 29 31.22 -21.51 -38.26
C PRO A 29 31.20 -20.04 -37.82
N ARG A 30 30.01 -19.45 -37.64
CA ARG A 30 29.87 -18.16 -36.96
C ARG A 30 30.56 -18.26 -35.59
N PRO A 31 31.40 -17.29 -35.20
CA PRO A 31 31.96 -17.27 -33.87
C PRO A 31 30.80 -17.25 -32.88
N ALA A 32 30.85 -18.18 -31.91
CA ALA A 32 29.94 -18.21 -30.76
C ALA A 32 29.92 -16.81 -30.13
N GLY A 33 28.84 -16.10 -30.35
CA GLY A 33 28.64 -14.80 -29.77
C GLY A 33 28.79 -14.97 -28.24
N SER A 34 29.74 -14.25 -27.69
CA SER A 34 30.00 -14.10 -26.26
C SER A 34 28.66 -14.03 -25.53
N GLY A 35 28.37 -15.07 -24.73
CA GLY A 35 27.29 -15.09 -23.75
C GLY A 35 27.55 -14.02 -22.70
N GLY A 36 27.37 -12.76 -23.10
CA GLY A 36 27.37 -11.60 -22.21
C GLY A 36 26.11 -11.67 -21.35
N SER A 37 26.31 -12.21 -20.17
CA SER A 37 25.58 -11.89 -18.91
C SER A 37 24.16 -11.29 -19.05
N GLN A 38 23.18 -12.13 -19.28
CA GLN A 38 21.77 -11.77 -19.02
C GLN A 38 21.46 -11.68 -17.51
N HIS A 39 22.43 -11.93 -16.62
CA HIS A 39 22.26 -11.88 -15.16
C HIS A 39 22.20 -10.47 -14.57
N HIS A 40 22.36 -9.38 -15.37
CA HIS A 40 22.33 -8.00 -14.87
C HIS A 40 20.98 -7.28 -14.99
N LEU A 41 19.96 -7.91 -15.56
CA LEU A 41 18.68 -7.22 -15.86
C LEU A 41 17.80 -6.95 -14.61
N TRP A 42 18.08 -7.58 -13.46
CA TRP A 42 17.22 -7.50 -12.27
C TRP A 42 17.78 -6.65 -11.12
N ARG A 43 19.01 -6.15 -11.24
CA ARG A 43 19.62 -5.36 -10.18
C ARG A 43 19.49 -3.87 -10.50
N SER A 44 18.61 -3.19 -9.77
CA SER A 44 18.53 -1.73 -9.79
C SER A 44 19.89 -1.15 -9.33
N LYS A 45 20.47 -0.26 -10.14
CA LYS A 45 21.76 0.39 -9.84
C LYS A 45 21.60 1.63 -8.96
N ASN A 46 20.38 2.16 -8.85
CA ASN A 46 20.07 3.39 -8.14
C ASN A 46 19.15 3.11 -6.94
N PRO A 47 19.38 3.72 -5.76
CA PRO A 47 18.48 3.60 -4.61
C PRO A 47 17.05 4.07 -4.91
N LEU A 48 16.87 5.07 -5.77
CA LEU A 48 15.57 5.59 -6.18
C LEU A 48 14.77 4.56 -7.01
N ASP A 49 15.44 3.80 -7.88
CA ASP A 49 14.79 2.74 -8.65
C ASP A 49 14.36 1.60 -7.72
N SER A 50 15.19 1.26 -6.72
CA SER A 50 14.84 0.24 -5.71
C SER A 50 13.62 0.66 -4.90
N PHE A 51 13.55 1.92 -4.48
CA PHE A 51 12.40 2.47 -3.79
C PHE A 51 11.13 2.43 -4.67
N ARG A 52 11.27 2.83 -5.94
CA ARG A 52 10.16 2.78 -6.90
C ARG A 52 9.63 1.35 -7.06
N HIS A 53 10.50 0.36 -7.22
CA HIS A 53 10.09 -1.05 -7.32
C HIS A 53 9.43 -1.55 -6.04
N ALA A 54 9.89 -1.14 -4.86
CA ALA A 54 9.24 -1.47 -3.60
C ALA A 54 7.80 -0.91 -3.54
N VAL A 55 7.61 0.35 -3.92
CA VAL A 55 6.27 0.98 -3.99
C VAL A 55 5.39 0.28 -5.03
N GLU A 56 5.94 -0.05 -6.21
CA GLU A 56 5.23 -0.79 -7.25
C GLU A 56 4.77 -2.17 -6.73
N GLY A 57 5.59 -2.87 -5.93
CA GLY A 57 5.24 -4.14 -5.29
C GLY A 57 4.05 -4.02 -4.34
N VAL A 58 4.06 -3.02 -3.45
CA VAL A 58 2.93 -2.74 -2.54
C VAL A 58 1.65 -2.47 -3.31
N VAL A 59 1.73 -1.63 -4.36
CA VAL A 59 0.56 -1.27 -5.17
C VAL A 59 0.06 -2.46 -6.00
N HIS A 60 0.97 -3.28 -6.52
CA HIS A 60 0.58 -4.50 -7.24
C HIS A 60 -0.20 -5.44 -6.33
N THR A 61 0.32 -5.71 -5.12
CA THR A 61 -0.36 -6.57 -4.13
C THR A 61 -1.73 -5.99 -3.74
N PHE A 62 -1.81 -4.68 -3.52
CA PHE A 62 -3.09 -4.02 -3.23
C PHE A 62 -4.10 -4.17 -4.39
N ARG A 63 -3.65 -4.08 -5.66
CA ARG A 63 -4.54 -4.23 -6.84
C ARG A 63 -5.03 -5.65 -7.03
N THR A 64 -4.17 -6.62 -6.82
CA THR A 64 -4.45 -8.03 -7.13
C THR A 64 -5.11 -8.77 -5.97
N GLN A 65 -4.76 -8.43 -4.71
CA GLN A 65 -5.22 -9.16 -3.54
C GLN A 65 -6.39 -8.47 -2.83
N ARG A 66 -7.51 -9.18 -2.71
CA ARG A 66 -8.70 -8.69 -2.00
C ARG A 66 -8.43 -8.44 -0.52
N ASN A 67 -7.69 -9.35 0.15
CA ASN A 67 -7.36 -9.25 1.57
C ASN A 67 -6.49 -8.03 1.84
N MET A 68 -5.51 -7.75 0.97
CA MET A 68 -4.66 -6.57 1.11
C MET A 68 -5.45 -5.26 1.11
N ARG A 69 -6.48 -5.14 0.25
CA ARG A 69 -7.38 -3.97 0.24
C ARG A 69 -8.12 -3.81 1.56
N PHE A 70 -8.62 -4.94 2.11
CA PHE A 70 -9.28 -4.94 3.41
C PHE A 70 -8.33 -4.50 4.53
N HIS A 71 -7.11 -5.03 4.57
CA HIS A 71 -6.11 -4.67 5.58
C HIS A 71 -5.71 -3.19 5.48
N PHE A 72 -5.47 -2.65 4.29
CA PHE A 72 -5.18 -1.22 4.11
C PHE A 72 -6.31 -0.33 4.61
N PHE A 73 -7.56 -0.67 4.28
CA PHE A 73 -8.72 0.07 4.77
C PHE A 73 -8.81 0.01 6.30
N THR A 74 -8.66 -1.18 6.89
CA THR A 74 -8.68 -1.38 8.34
C THR A 74 -7.56 -0.57 9.02
N VAL A 75 -6.34 -0.61 8.49
CA VAL A 75 -5.22 0.18 9.00
C VAL A 75 -5.51 1.67 8.94
N ALA A 76 -6.08 2.17 7.83
CA ALA A 76 -6.45 3.58 7.72
C ALA A 76 -7.49 3.99 8.77
N VAL A 77 -8.53 3.18 8.98
CA VAL A 77 -9.57 3.42 10.00
C VAL A 77 -8.99 3.40 11.41
N VAL A 78 -8.14 2.41 11.72
CA VAL A 78 -7.54 2.24 13.05
C VAL A 78 -6.54 3.38 13.36
N LEU A 79 -5.71 3.79 12.40
CA LEU A 79 -4.81 4.94 12.56
C LEU A 79 -5.59 6.25 12.74
N MET A 80 -6.65 6.44 11.94
CA MET A 80 -7.53 7.59 12.12
C MET A 80 -8.15 7.59 13.53
N SER A 81 -8.63 6.44 14.00
CA SER A 81 -9.17 6.30 15.35
C SER A 81 -8.11 6.63 16.40
N GLY A 82 -6.88 6.11 16.26
CA GLY A 82 -5.77 6.44 17.15
C GLY A 82 -5.48 7.94 17.23
N LEU A 83 -5.53 8.64 16.10
CA LEU A 83 -5.37 10.09 16.03
C LEU A 83 -6.55 10.84 16.68
N LEU A 84 -7.78 10.42 16.42
CA LEU A 84 -8.99 11.05 16.97
C LEU A 84 -9.09 10.86 18.49
N PHE A 85 -8.75 9.68 19.00
CA PHE A 85 -8.72 9.37 20.43
C PHE A 85 -7.47 9.88 21.14
N ARG A 86 -6.56 10.53 20.40
CA ARG A 86 -5.32 11.08 20.96
C ARG A 86 -4.53 10.04 21.75
N LEU A 87 -4.31 8.84 21.19
CA LEU A 87 -3.45 7.84 21.79
C LEU A 87 -2.09 8.48 22.11
N ASP A 88 -1.47 8.07 23.22
CA ASP A 88 -0.16 8.57 23.58
C ASP A 88 0.94 8.05 22.63
N ARG A 89 2.17 8.54 22.83
CA ARG A 89 3.29 8.20 21.95
C ARG A 89 3.56 6.70 21.90
N VAL A 90 3.53 6.03 23.04
CA VAL A 90 3.83 4.58 23.12
C VAL A 90 2.67 3.78 22.53
N GLU A 91 1.44 4.13 22.87
CA GLU A 91 0.23 3.52 22.32
C GLU A 91 0.20 3.63 20.79
N MET A 92 0.57 4.81 20.25
CA MET A 92 0.61 5.03 18.81
C MET A 92 1.73 4.22 18.13
N LEU A 93 2.91 4.10 18.75
CA LEU A 93 4.00 3.25 18.24
C LEU A 93 3.59 1.77 18.23
N VAL A 94 2.93 1.29 19.28
CA VAL A 94 2.40 -0.09 19.34
C VAL A 94 1.37 -0.32 18.24
N LEU A 95 0.48 0.65 18.03
CA LEU A 95 -0.54 0.58 16.97
C LEU A 95 0.11 0.52 15.57
N LEU A 96 1.06 1.40 15.30
CA LEU A 96 1.81 1.44 14.03
C LEU A 96 2.59 0.15 13.78
N PHE A 97 3.28 -0.35 14.80
CA PHE A 97 4.02 -1.61 14.70
C PHE A 97 3.10 -2.79 14.39
N THR A 98 1.98 -2.87 15.10
CA THR A 98 0.98 -3.93 14.91
C THR A 98 0.35 -3.86 13.51
N ALA A 99 -0.04 -2.67 13.06
CA ALA A 99 -0.57 -2.46 11.72
C ALA A 99 0.45 -2.84 10.62
N SER A 100 1.71 -2.45 10.80
CA SER A 100 2.79 -2.82 9.88
C SER A 100 3.01 -4.33 9.83
N LEU A 101 2.95 -5.01 10.97
CA LEU A 101 3.11 -6.46 11.05
C LEU A 101 2.03 -7.20 10.24
N VAL A 102 0.77 -6.77 10.32
CA VAL A 102 -0.33 -7.34 9.51
C VAL A 102 -0.07 -7.14 8.01
N LEU A 103 0.31 -5.92 7.60
CA LEU A 103 0.59 -5.65 6.18
C LEU A 103 1.79 -6.44 5.66
N ILE A 104 2.86 -6.55 6.45
CA ILE A 104 4.07 -7.31 6.09
C ILE A 104 3.73 -8.79 5.92
N THR A 105 3.02 -9.39 6.88
CA THR A 105 2.66 -10.81 6.81
C THR A 105 1.75 -11.10 5.62
N GLU A 106 0.82 -10.21 5.28
CA GLU A 106 -0.04 -10.35 4.09
C GLU A 106 0.77 -10.27 2.78
N MET A 107 1.76 -9.35 2.70
CA MET A 107 2.65 -9.28 1.54
C MET A 107 3.51 -10.55 1.40
N PHE A 108 4.02 -11.09 2.49
CA PHE A 108 4.75 -12.37 2.46
C PHE A 108 3.85 -13.54 2.07
N ASN A 109 2.61 -13.60 2.59
CA ASN A 109 1.63 -14.59 2.16
C ASN A 109 1.41 -14.53 0.64
N THR A 110 1.16 -13.35 0.10
CA THR A 110 1.01 -13.14 -1.35
C THR A 110 2.25 -13.59 -2.14
N ALA A 111 3.44 -13.25 -1.66
CA ALA A 111 4.69 -13.67 -2.33
C ALA A 111 4.85 -15.19 -2.33
N VAL A 112 4.54 -15.87 -1.23
CA VAL A 112 4.56 -17.34 -1.15
C VAL A 112 3.53 -17.94 -2.11
N GLU A 113 2.30 -17.42 -2.17
CA GLU A 113 1.27 -17.89 -3.11
C GLU A 113 1.76 -17.80 -4.56
N VAL A 114 2.31 -16.64 -4.96
CA VAL A 114 2.83 -16.44 -6.33
C VAL A 114 3.97 -17.41 -6.64
N VAL A 115 4.92 -17.60 -5.73
CA VAL A 115 6.04 -18.53 -5.92
C VAL A 115 5.55 -19.97 -6.06
N VAL A 116 4.63 -20.40 -5.20
CA VAL A 116 4.06 -21.75 -5.26
C VAL A 116 3.30 -21.97 -6.56
N ASP A 117 2.52 -20.99 -7.02
CA ASP A 117 1.75 -21.09 -8.26
C ASP A 117 2.64 -21.08 -9.51
N MET A 118 3.85 -20.50 -9.44
CA MET A 118 4.86 -20.61 -10.49
C MET A 118 5.51 -22.00 -10.56
N ILE A 119 5.61 -22.69 -9.42
CA ILE A 119 6.29 -24.02 -9.34
C ILE A 119 5.33 -25.14 -9.77
N THR A 120 4.05 -25.05 -9.39
CA THR A 120 3.08 -26.09 -9.69
C THR A 120 1.72 -25.53 -10.05
N THR A 121 1.16 -26.04 -11.15
CA THR A 121 -0.20 -25.73 -11.62
C THR A 121 -1.22 -26.80 -11.21
N SER A 122 -0.76 -27.94 -10.68
CA SER A 122 -1.57 -29.05 -10.20
C SER A 122 -1.55 -29.14 -8.67
N TYR A 123 -2.58 -29.79 -8.11
CA TYR A 123 -2.61 -30.00 -6.67
C TYR A 123 -1.41 -30.83 -6.19
N HIS A 124 -0.66 -30.26 -5.24
CA HIS A 124 0.44 -30.93 -4.55
C HIS A 124 0.33 -30.69 -3.04
N PRO A 125 0.37 -31.74 -2.19
CA PRO A 125 0.19 -31.57 -0.73
C PRO A 125 1.19 -30.62 -0.09
N ALA A 126 2.47 -30.63 -0.48
CA ALA A 126 3.49 -29.73 0.05
C ALA A 126 3.25 -28.28 -0.38
N ALA A 127 2.76 -28.04 -1.61
CA ALA A 127 2.40 -26.72 -2.10
C ALA A 127 1.24 -26.13 -1.29
N LYS A 128 0.20 -26.95 -1.02
CA LYS A 128 -0.90 -26.56 -0.15
C LYS A 128 -0.39 -26.21 1.26
N PHE A 129 0.45 -27.07 1.84
CA PHE A 129 1.00 -26.87 3.18
C PHE A 129 1.81 -25.57 3.28
N ALA A 130 2.63 -25.24 2.28
CA ALA A 130 3.38 -23.99 2.24
C ALA A 130 2.46 -22.75 2.24
N LYS A 131 1.36 -22.76 1.45
CA LYS A 131 0.35 -21.71 1.44
C LYS A 131 -0.39 -21.63 2.79
N ASP A 132 -0.76 -22.74 3.38
CA ASP A 132 -1.45 -22.79 4.68
C ASP A 132 -0.57 -22.19 5.81
N ILE A 133 0.75 -22.45 5.80
CA ILE A 133 1.69 -21.82 6.76
C ILE A 133 1.74 -20.31 6.58
N ALA A 134 1.84 -19.84 5.34
CA ALA A 134 1.88 -18.39 5.07
C ALA A 134 0.59 -17.70 5.49
N ALA A 135 -0.58 -18.28 5.18
CA ALA A 135 -1.86 -17.80 5.66
C ALA A 135 -1.99 -17.83 7.20
N GLY A 136 -1.40 -18.85 7.85
CA GLY A 136 -1.31 -18.96 9.30
C GLY A 136 -0.56 -17.79 9.95
N ALA A 137 0.50 -17.29 9.33
CA ALA A 137 1.23 -16.12 9.80
C ALA A 137 0.34 -14.85 9.78
N VAL A 138 -0.46 -14.67 8.72
CA VAL A 138 -1.43 -13.57 8.63
C VAL A 138 -2.49 -13.68 9.73
N LEU A 139 -3.00 -14.89 9.97
CA LEU A 139 -3.97 -15.14 11.03
C LEU A 139 -3.42 -14.74 12.41
N ILE A 140 -2.21 -15.17 12.74
CA ILE A 140 -1.56 -14.82 14.02
C ILE A 140 -1.39 -13.31 14.15
N ALA A 141 -0.90 -12.64 13.11
CA ALA A 141 -0.73 -11.19 13.11
C ALA A 141 -2.07 -10.46 13.28
N SER A 142 -3.12 -10.93 12.60
CA SER A 142 -4.48 -10.35 12.69
C SER A 142 -5.11 -10.54 14.07
N VAL A 143 -4.97 -11.71 14.68
CA VAL A 143 -5.43 -11.96 16.05
C VAL A 143 -4.70 -11.05 17.03
N ASN A 144 -3.37 -10.93 16.91
CA ASN A 144 -2.60 -10.00 17.72
C ASN A 144 -3.09 -8.55 17.54
N ALA A 145 -3.39 -8.12 16.31
CA ALA A 145 -3.90 -6.79 16.03
C ALA A 145 -5.26 -6.53 16.69
N VAL A 146 -6.15 -7.52 16.70
CA VAL A 146 -7.44 -7.41 17.39
C VAL A 146 -7.23 -7.26 18.91
N VAL A 147 -6.35 -8.07 19.52
CA VAL A 147 -6.04 -7.98 20.95
C VAL A 147 -5.46 -6.61 21.30
N VAL A 148 -4.48 -6.13 20.55
CA VAL A 148 -3.88 -4.80 20.76
C VAL A 148 -4.93 -3.71 20.59
N GLY A 149 -5.78 -3.78 19.55
CA GLY A 149 -6.88 -2.83 19.36
C GLY A 149 -7.85 -2.81 20.54
N CYS A 150 -8.26 -3.98 21.04
CA CYS A 150 -9.12 -4.07 22.23
C CYS A 150 -8.45 -3.43 23.45
N VAL A 151 -7.17 -3.70 23.70
CA VAL A 151 -6.45 -3.11 24.82
C VAL A 151 -6.36 -1.58 24.67
N LEU A 152 -5.98 -1.08 23.51
CA LEU A 152 -5.78 0.35 23.29
C LEU A 152 -7.10 1.15 23.35
N PHE A 153 -8.17 0.64 22.75
CA PHE A 153 -9.41 1.40 22.59
C PHE A 153 -10.47 1.09 23.66
N LEU A 154 -10.52 -0.14 24.18
CA LEU A 154 -11.53 -0.53 25.16
C LEU A 154 -11.03 -0.47 26.60
N TRP A 155 -9.78 -0.88 26.86
CA TRP A 155 -9.24 -0.91 28.22
C TRP A 155 -8.83 0.49 28.71
N ASN A 156 -8.22 1.30 27.83
CA ASN A 156 -7.79 2.65 28.16
C ASN A 156 -8.91 3.71 27.96
N GLY A 157 -10.08 3.30 27.50
CA GLY A 157 -11.20 4.17 27.15
C GLY A 157 -11.98 4.73 28.33
N ARG A 158 -11.31 5.13 29.42
CA ARG A 158 -11.99 5.89 30.48
C ARG A 158 -12.39 7.26 29.92
N PRO A 159 -13.69 7.63 29.93
CA PRO A 159 -14.17 8.89 29.33
C PRO A 159 -13.46 10.11 29.88
N GLU A 160 -13.02 10.06 31.13
CA GLU A 160 -12.26 11.14 31.78
C GLU A 160 -10.90 11.38 31.15
N GLN A 161 -10.14 10.29 30.91
CA GLN A 161 -8.82 10.36 30.26
C GLN A 161 -8.94 10.80 28.80
N LEU A 162 -9.98 10.30 28.11
CA LEU A 162 -10.25 10.69 26.73
C LEU A 162 -10.47 12.22 26.61
N ARG A 163 -11.29 12.81 27.48
CA ARG A 163 -11.54 14.24 27.49
C ARG A 163 -10.23 15.05 27.66
N LEU A 164 -9.39 14.67 28.61
CA LEU A 164 -8.10 15.34 28.86
C LEU A 164 -7.19 15.23 27.64
N ARG A 165 -7.06 14.04 27.05
CA ARG A 165 -6.26 13.81 25.83
C ARG A 165 -6.76 14.63 24.63
N LEU A 166 -8.09 14.79 24.47
CA LEU A 166 -8.67 15.56 23.38
C LEU A 166 -8.39 17.05 23.48
N GLN A 167 -8.11 17.56 24.67
CA GLN A 167 -7.77 18.98 24.92
C GLN A 167 -6.28 19.26 24.79
N GLU A 168 -5.41 18.25 24.77
CA GLU A 168 -3.97 18.44 24.60
C GLU A 168 -3.61 18.99 23.20
N PRO A 169 -2.60 19.86 23.10
CA PRO A 169 -2.13 20.35 21.81
C PRO A 169 -1.54 19.18 20.97
N PRO A 170 -1.63 19.26 19.65
CA PRO A 170 -1.08 18.26 18.76
C PRO A 170 0.46 18.23 18.86
N THR A 171 1.00 17.03 18.97
CA THR A 171 2.43 16.76 19.11
C THR A 171 3.04 16.24 17.82
N LEU A 172 4.37 16.17 17.75
CA LEU A 172 5.10 15.71 16.56
C LEU A 172 4.66 14.31 16.10
N TYR A 173 4.38 13.40 17.04
CA TYR A 173 3.93 12.05 16.65
C TYR A 173 2.56 12.06 15.97
N VAL A 174 1.66 12.97 16.35
CA VAL A 174 0.36 13.16 15.69
C VAL A 174 0.58 13.59 14.24
N PHE A 175 1.51 14.52 13.99
CA PHE A 175 1.88 14.94 12.64
C PHE A 175 2.43 13.77 11.81
N ILE A 176 3.40 13.00 12.35
CA ILE A 176 4.01 11.87 11.64
C ILE A 176 2.95 10.81 11.29
N THR A 177 2.08 10.47 12.24
CA THR A 177 1.03 9.47 12.01
C THR A 177 -0.02 9.95 11.02
N ALA A 178 -0.43 11.22 11.10
CA ALA A 178 -1.36 11.81 10.14
C ALA A 178 -0.75 11.88 8.73
N PHE A 179 0.55 12.16 8.62
CA PHE A 179 1.27 12.14 7.35
C PHE A 179 1.33 10.72 6.76
N LEU A 180 1.65 9.72 7.59
CA LEU A 180 1.62 8.32 7.17
C LEU A 180 0.22 7.89 6.71
N LEU A 181 -0.81 8.29 7.45
CA LEU A 181 -2.20 8.03 7.06
C LEU A 181 -2.55 8.70 5.73
N LEU A 182 -2.09 9.93 5.48
CA LEU A 182 -2.24 10.59 4.18
C LEU A 182 -1.60 9.75 3.07
N LEU A 183 -0.38 9.27 3.26
CA LEU A 183 0.30 8.43 2.26
C LEU A 183 -0.48 7.14 1.97
N ILE A 184 -1.00 6.49 3.01
CA ILE A 184 -1.86 5.30 2.87
C ILE A 184 -3.12 5.65 2.06
N LEU A 185 -3.81 6.73 2.40
CA LEU A 185 -5.01 7.16 1.69
C LEU A 185 -4.73 7.51 0.22
N LEU A 186 -3.59 8.14 -0.07
CA LEU A 186 -3.17 8.44 -1.44
C LEU A 186 -2.91 7.16 -2.25
N VAL A 187 -2.26 6.15 -1.67
CA VAL A 187 -2.06 4.85 -2.32
C VAL A 187 -3.41 4.18 -2.58
N VAL A 188 -4.27 4.10 -1.57
CA VAL A 188 -5.62 3.52 -1.69
C VAL A 188 -6.42 4.22 -2.80
N TRP A 189 -6.47 5.56 -2.76
CA TRP A 189 -7.24 6.34 -3.73
C TRP A 189 -6.71 6.22 -5.16
N LYS A 190 -5.38 6.21 -5.29
CA LYS A 190 -4.74 6.06 -6.59
C LYS A 190 -4.97 4.69 -7.22
N VAL A 191 -5.03 3.66 -6.40
CA VAL A 191 -5.29 2.30 -6.86
C VAL A 191 -6.75 2.09 -7.23
N LEU A 192 -7.68 2.64 -6.43
CA LEU A 192 -9.12 2.54 -6.72
C LEU A 192 -9.52 3.31 -7.99
N GLY A 193 -8.75 4.35 -8.36
CA GLY A 193 -9.07 5.21 -9.49
C GLY A 193 -8.77 4.66 -10.89
N GLU A 194 -8.18 3.46 -11.03
CA GLU A 194 -7.87 2.73 -12.28
C GLU A 194 -7.17 3.52 -13.40
N LYS A 195 -6.82 4.79 -13.20
CA LYS A 195 -6.23 5.69 -14.21
C LYS A 195 -4.80 6.08 -13.86
N GLY A 196 -3.88 5.88 -14.81
CA GLY A 196 -2.51 6.39 -14.76
C GLY A 196 -1.46 5.46 -14.12
N THR A 197 -0.18 5.86 -14.23
CA THR A 197 0.96 5.21 -13.57
C THR A 197 1.12 5.77 -12.14
N LEU A 198 1.90 5.09 -11.28
CA LEU A 198 2.09 5.46 -9.88
C LEU A 198 2.58 6.91 -9.64
N LEU A 199 3.34 7.45 -10.59
CA LEU A 199 3.94 8.79 -10.50
C LEU A 199 3.32 9.80 -11.47
N GLN A 200 2.53 9.36 -12.47
CA GLN A 200 1.94 10.24 -13.49
C GLN A 200 0.47 9.91 -13.72
N GLY A 201 -0.38 10.91 -13.58
CA GLY A 201 -1.83 10.78 -13.73
C GLY A 201 -2.48 10.04 -12.58
N GLY A 202 -3.81 9.97 -12.57
CA GLY A 202 -4.62 9.30 -11.54
C GLY A 202 -5.66 10.25 -10.97
N VAL A 203 -6.59 9.74 -10.16
CA VAL A 203 -7.73 10.52 -9.63
C VAL A 203 -7.30 11.62 -8.66
N VAL A 204 -6.12 11.52 -8.04
CA VAL A 204 -5.62 12.46 -7.01
C VAL A 204 -4.17 12.84 -7.26
N SER A 205 -3.84 14.12 -7.16
CA SER A 205 -2.47 14.62 -7.18
C SER A 205 -1.82 14.46 -5.80
N GLY A 206 -0.89 13.48 -5.67
CA GLY A 206 -0.18 13.23 -4.42
C GLY A 206 0.67 14.43 -3.97
N HIS A 207 1.37 15.10 -4.88
CA HIS A 207 2.18 16.28 -4.54
C HIS A 207 1.32 17.43 -4.02
N SER A 208 0.16 17.67 -4.62
CA SER A 208 -0.77 18.71 -4.14
C SER A 208 -1.33 18.33 -2.77
N ALA A 209 -1.72 17.07 -2.56
CA ALA A 209 -2.21 16.62 -1.27
C ALA A 209 -1.16 16.80 -0.16
N ILE A 210 0.09 16.42 -0.41
CA ILE A 210 1.19 16.62 0.56
C ILE A 210 1.42 18.11 0.82
N ALA A 211 1.46 18.95 -0.21
CA ALA A 211 1.68 20.38 -0.06
C ALA A 211 0.58 21.05 0.77
N PHE A 212 -0.70 20.73 0.50
CA PHE A 212 -1.82 21.25 1.27
C PHE A 212 -1.89 20.69 2.69
N PHE A 213 -1.51 19.43 2.91
CA PHE A 213 -1.39 18.85 4.24
C PHE A 213 -0.35 19.61 5.09
N LEU A 214 0.83 19.87 4.54
CA LEU A 214 1.88 20.63 5.22
C LEU A 214 1.43 22.07 5.50
N ALA A 215 0.86 22.75 4.51
CA ALA A 215 0.38 24.11 4.67
C ALA A 215 -0.72 24.22 5.75
N THR A 216 -1.69 23.32 5.72
CA THR A 216 -2.77 23.30 6.70
C THR A 216 -2.26 22.95 8.10
N THR A 217 -1.29 22.05 8.20
CA THR A 217 -0.63 21.77 9.48
C THR A 217 0.06 23.01 10.04
N VAL A 218 0.78 23.79 9.21
CA VAL A 218 1.38 25.07 9.63
C VAL A 218 0.32 26.04 10.14
N ILE A 219 -0.82 26.16 9.45
CA ILE A 219 -1.94 27.02 9.88
C ILE A 219 -2.44 26.64 11.28
N PHE A 220 -2.55 25.35 11.59
CA PHE A 220 -3.04 24.89 12.89
C PHE A 220 -2.00 24.93 14.01
N VAL A 221 -0.71 24.79 13.69
CA VAL A 221 0.35 24.64 14.69
C VAL A 221 1.14 25.92 14.94
N ALA A 222 1.47 26.68 13.89
CA ALA A 222 2.38 27.81 14.00
C ALA A 222 1.77 29.05 14.70
N ASN A 223 0.44 29.16 14.76
CA ASN A 223 -0.30 30.32 15.29
C ASN A 223 0.28 31.68 14.82
N ASN A 224 0.80 31.72 13.59
CA ASN A 224 1.45 32.86 12.97
C ASN A 224 0.86 33.10 11.57
N ALA A 225 0.19 34.24 11.39
CA ALA A 225 -0.50 34.57 10.15
C ALA A 225 0.46 34.64 8.95
N PHE A 226 1.67 35.19 9.12
CA PHE A 226 2.65 35.29 8.04
C PHE A 226 3.13 33.92 7.58
N ALA A 227 3.48 33.02 8.52
CA ALA A 227 3.87 31.65 8.21
C ALA A 227 2.74 30.88 7.52
N SER A 228 1.49 31.09 7.95
CA SER A 228 0.30 30.45 7.36
C SER A 228 0.07 30.89 5.91
N VAL A 229 0.17 32.20 5.64
CA VAL A 229 0.02 32.74 4.28
C VAL A 229 1.14 32.21 3.37
N LEU A 230 2.39 32.23 3.85
CA LEU A 230 3.53 31.73 3.08
C LEU A 230 3.39 30.24 2.77
N ALA A 231 2.99 29.42 3.74
CA ALA A 231 2.76 27.99 3.54
C ALA A 231 1.64 27.73 2.52
N LEU A 232 0.55 28.48 2.57
CA LEU A 232 -0.54 28.38 1.61
C LEU A 232 -0.10 28.78 0.20
N MET A 233 0.67 29.86 0.06
CA MET A 233 1.23 30.28 -1.23
C MET A 233 2.15 29.19 -1.82
N LEU A 234 3.00 28.57 -1.01
CA LEU A 234 3.85 27.46 -1.46
C LEU A 234 3.02 26.26 -1.91
N ALA A 235 1.95 25.90 -1.19
CA ALA A 235 1.06 24.82 -1.59
C ALA A 235 0.36 25.12 -2.92
N LEU A 236 -0.09 26.35 -3.13
CA LEU A 236 -0.69 26.79 -4.39
C LEU A 236 0.31 26.76 -5.54
N LEU A 237 1.57 27.18 -5.34
CA LEU A 237 2.62 27.10 -6.35
C LEU A 237 2.92 25.65 -6.74
N VAL A 238 2.97 24.72 -5.75
CA VAL A 238 3.10 23.29 -6.04
C VAL A 238 1.92 22.80 -6.88
N ALA A 239 0.71 23.16 -6.50
CA ALA A 239 -0.50 22.78 -7.22
C ALA A 239 -0.50 23.30 -8.67
N GLN A 240 -0.19 24.60 -8.87
CA GLN A 240 -0.04 25.22 -10.18
C GLN A 240 1.00 24.52 -11.04
N SER A 241 2.18 24.25 -10.48
CA SER A 241 3.26 23.53 -11.18
C SER A 241 2.81 22.16 -11.71
N ARG A 242 1.94 21.42 -10.99
CA ARG A 242 1.42 20.12 -11.46
C ARG A 242 0.45 20.25 -12.63
N VAL A 243 -0.35 21.31 -12.64
CA VAL A 243 -1.27 21.62 -13.74
C VAL A 243 -0.52 22.12 -14.97
N GLU A 244 0.42 23.07 -14.82
CA GLU A 244 1.21 23.63 -15.92
C GLU A 244 2.07 22.57 -16.60
N ALA A 245 2.68 21.66 -15.81
CA ALA A 245 3.43 20.54 -16.35
C ALA A 245 2.55 19.49 -17.05
N ARG A 246 1.22 19.65 -17.09
CA ARG A 246 0.23 18.71 -17.65
C ARG A 246 0.34 17.29 -17.10
N ILE A 247 0.89 17.14 -15.89
CA ILE A 247 1.02 15.85 -15.20
C ILE A 247 -0.32 15.50 -14.53
N HIS A 248 -1.05 16.53 -14.08
CA HIS A 248 -2.34 16.40 -13.41
C HIS A 248 -3.34 17.43 -13.91
N THR A 249 -4.62 17.05 -13.91
CA THR A 249 -5.73 17.98 -14.19
C THR A 249 -6.03 18.84 -12.95
N VAL A 250 -6.70 19.97 -13.14
CA VAL A 250 -7.17 20.81 -12.03
C VAL A 250 -8.03 20.03 -11.04
N GLN A 251 -8.89 19.14 -11.56
CA GLN A 251 -9.75 18.29 -10.71
C GLN A 251 -8.94 17.37 -9.79
N GLU A 252 -7.91 16.70 -10.30
CA GLU A 252 -7.04 15.83 -9.52
C GLU A 252 -6.27 16.59 -8.42
N VAL A 253 -5.85 17.81 -8.72
CA VAL A 253 -5.18 18.72 -7.78
C VAL A 253 -6.15 19.17 -6.67
N VAL A 254 -7.37 19.56 -7.04
CA VAL A 254 -8.41 19.99 -6.09
C VAL A 254 -8.83 18.85 -5.18
N ILE A 255 -9.04 17.64 -5.73
CA ILE A 255 -9.37 16.46 -4.90
C ILE A 255 -8.25 16.17 -3.91
N GLY A 256 -6.98 16.24 -4.32
CA GLY A 256 -5.83 16.08 -3.43
C GLY A 256 -5.79 17.12 -2.32
N ALA A 257 -6.03 18.38 -2.65
CA ALA A 257 -6.12 19.47 -1.67
C ALA A 257 -7.26 19.26 -0.67
N VAL A 258 -8.47 18.94 -1.14
CA VAL A 258 -9.64 18.69 -0.28
C VAL A 258 -9.41 17.50 0.65
N LEU A 259 -8.84 16.39 0.16
CA LEU A 259 -8.50 15.24 0.98
C LEU A 259 -7.55 15.64 2.11
N ALA A 260 -6.48 16.39 1.79
CA ALA A 260 -5.51 16.85 2.77
C ALA A 260 -6.12 17.80 3.80
N LEU A 261 -6.93 18.78 3.36
CA LEU A 261 -7.64 19.71 4.23
C LEU A 261 -8.57 18.98 5.18
N PHE A 262 -9.37 18.03 4.66
CA PHE A 262 -10.30 17.24 5.48
C PHE A 262 -9.57 16.42 6.53
N LEU A 263 -8.52 15.71 6.13
CA LEU A 263 -7.69 14.90 7.05
C LEU A 263 -7.09 15.77 8.14
N THR A 264 -6.45 16.89 7.76
CA THR A 264 -5.79 17.79 8.71
C THR A 264 -6.79 18.41 9.66
N ALA A 265 -7.92 18.92 9.15
CA ALA A 265 -8.99 19.47 9.98
C ALA A 265 -9.56 18.42 10.95
N SER A 266 -9.76 17.18 10.50
CA SER A 266 -10.23 16.10 11.36
C SER A 266 -9.25 15.81 12.49
N VAL A 267 -7.95 15.74 12.20
CA VAL A 267 -6.92 15.41 13.20
C VAL A 267 -6.68 16.55 14.20
N TYR A 268 -6.72 17.79 13.75
CA TYR A 268 -6.36 18.95 14.59
C TYR A 268 -7.55 19.64 15.25
N ARG A 269 -8.75 19.65 14.64
CA ARG A 269 -9.94 20.34 15.15
C ARG A 269 -10.96 19.44 15.80
N LEU A 270 -11.23 18.28 15.20
CA LEU A 270 -12.29 17.41 15.69
C LEU A 270 -12.06 16.92 17.13
N PRO A 271 -10.83 16.54 17.56
CA PRO A 271 -10.60 16.16 18.95
C PRO A 271 -10.91 17.27 19.95
N SER A 272 -10.50 18.51 19.66
CA SER A 272 -10.79 19.63 20.55
C SER A 272 -12.29 19.93 20.66
N VAL A 273 -13.02 19.88 19.55
CA VAL A 273 -14.49 20.04 19.54
C VAL A 273 -15.17 18.94 20.36
N LEU A 274 -14.77 17.67 20.14
CA LEU A 274 -15.31 16.54 20.91
C LEU A 274 -15.02 16.68 22.41
N GLY A 275 -13.82 17.11 22.79
CA GLY A 275 -13.43 17.32 24.18
C GLY A 275 -14.26 18.39 24.90
N HIS A 276 -14.83 19.37 24.17
CA HIS A 276 -15.74 20.36 24.73
C HIS A 276 -17.18 19.84 24.87
N ILE A 277 -17.60 18.92 24.02
CA ILE A 277 -18.96 18.36 24.01
C ILE A 277 -19.12 17.26 25.07
N LEU A 278 -18.04 16.54 25.38
CA LEU A 278 -18.09 15.48 26.40
C LEU A 278 -18.42 16.04 27.78
N PRO A 279 -19.34 15.39 28.55
CA PRO A 279 -19.71 15.83 29.89
C PRO A 279 -18.49 15.87 30.81
N ALA A 280 -18.49 16.84 31.75
CA ALA A 280 -17.45 16.89 32.76
C ALA A 280 -17.47 15.60 33.60
N PRO A 281 -16.31 15.06 34.00
CA PRO A 281 -16.28 13.93 34.91
C PRO A 281 -16.97 14.28 36.25
N PRO A 282 -17.66 13.32 36.89
CA PRO A 282 -18.20 13.55 38.21
C PRO A 282 -17.06 13.94 39.16
N PRO A 283 -17.32 14.83 40.15
CA PRO A 283 -16.31 15.22 41.12
C PRO A 283 -15.76 13.98 41.81
N VAL A 284 -14.41 13.87 41.85
CA VAL A 284 -13.74 12.77 42.58
C VAL A 284 -14.13 12.93 44.07
N THR A 285 -15.05 12.09 44.54
CA THR A 285 -15.33 12.03 45.96
C THR A 285 -14.09 11.48 46.66
N ALA A 286 -13.44 12.31 47.49
CA ALA A 286 -12.31 11.88 48.28
C ALA A 286 -12.70 10.61 49.10
N PRO A 287 -11.83 9.59 49.16
CA PRO A 287 -12.08 8.43 49.99
C PRO A 287 -12.22 8.90 51.44
N ARG A 288 -13.35 8.52 52.07
CA ARG A 288 -13.60 8.75 53.50
C ARG A 288 -12.67 7.89 54.35
#